data_485d31903e4e042b03eb89a1dd2ce8ff
#
_entry.id   485d31903e4e042b03eb89a1dd2ce8ff
#
_cell.length_a   1.000
_cell.length_b   1.000
_cell.length_c   1.000
_cell.angle_alpha   90.00
_cell.angle_beta   90.00
_cell.angle_gamma   90.00
#
_symmetry.space_group_name_H-M   'P 1'
#
loop_
_entity.id
_entity.type
_entity.pdbx_description
1 polymer ?
#
loop_
_entity_poly.entity_id
_entity_poly.type
_entity_poly.pdbx_seq_one_letter_code
_entity_poly.pdbx_strand_id
1 'polypeptide(L)'
;MKILIRFFLILLIACSAVGISTSCSDDNNCSMGGRDMINGSLFSIEPVDKKVINDTLDSLTVTALGTDSIIINNQKKVHTLSLPLRFTEEVTVLLFHYDYKRRPDYVDTVYVEHKNTPYFQSMECGYTMKQAIQHIRVGNGKVKGTVRMDSIKIINPNANINGTQNLKMFFRFRDRTVN
;
A
#
# COMPACT_ATOMS: atom_id res chain seq x y z
N MET A 1 32.66 60.25 -0.97
CA MET A 1 33.25 58.99 -1.52
C MET A 1 33.07 57.77 -0.57
N LYS A 2 33.41 57.84 0.71
CA LYS A 2 33.30 56.69 1.66
C LYS A 2 31.86 56.18 1.90
N ILE A 3 30.85 57.09 1.86
CA ILE A 3 29.44 56.68 2.03
C ILE A 3 28.90 55.94 0.80
N LEU A 4 29.26 56.36 -0.37
CA LEU A 4 28.84 55.77 -1.63
C LEU A 4 29.40 54.32 -1.78
N ILE A 5 30.62 54.10 -1.35
CA ILE A 5 31.25 52.76 -1.35
C ILE A 5 30.55 51.83 -0.34
N ARG A 6 30.15 52.33 0.83
CA ARG A 6 29.40 51.53 1.80
C ARG A 6 28.02 51.12 1.30
N PHE A 7 27.30 52.02 0.63
CA PHE A 7 26.02 51.70 0.02
C PHE A 7 26.15 50.65 -1.08
N PHE A 8 27.21 50.75 -1.90
CA PHE A 8 27.45 49.77 -2.97
C PHE A 8 27.80 48.37 -2.41
N LEU A 9 28.56 48.29 -1.33
CA LEU A 9 28.89 47.06 -0.64
C LEU A 9 27.64 46.41 -0.02
N ILE A 10 26.75 47.17 0.61
CA ILE A 10 25.51 46.66 1.19
C ILE A 10 24.57 46.16 0.10
N LEU A 11 24.48 46.84 -1.03
CA LEU A 11 23.68 46.43 -2.18
C LEU A 11 24.18 45.10 -2.78
N LEU A 12 25.52 44.95 -2.87
CA LEU A 12 26.15 43.72 -3.39
C LEU A 12 25.90 42.50 -2.49
N ILE A 13 25.97 42.70 -1.17
CA ILE A 13 25.67 41.65 -0.18
C ILE A 13 24.18 41.31 -0.20
N ALA A 14 23.29 42.27 -0.35
CA ALA A 14 21.85 42.06 -0.43
C ALA A 14 21.47 41.26 -1.72
N CYS A 15 22.09 41.57 -2.85
CA CYS A 15 21.88 40.83 -4.10
C CYS A 15 22.40 39.40 -4.05
N SER A 16 23.51 39.16 -3.34
CA SER A 16 24.03 37.78 -3.19
C SER A 16 23.18 36.95 -2.24
N ALA A 17 22.50 37.55 -1.25
CA ALA A 17 21.60 36.82 -0.34
C ALA A 17 20.28 36.40 -1.00
N VAL A 18 19.80 37.16 -2.00
CA VAL A 18 18.54 36.82 -2.74
C VAL A 18 18.78 35.75 -3.81
N GLY A 19 20.00 35.58 -4.29
CA GLY A 19 20.34 34.61 -5.34
C GLY A 19 20.48 33.15 -4.88
N ILE A 20 20.46 32.87 -3.56
CA ILE A 20 20.71 31.52 -3.03
C ILE A 20 19.41 30.73 -2.74
N SER A 21 18.26 31.36 -2.84
CA SER A 21 16.96 30.71 -2.53
C SER A 21 16.24 30.09 -3.73
N THR A 22 16.88 29.97 -4.89
CA THR A 22 16.33 29.25 -6.03
C THR A 22 17.05 27.91 -6.22
N SER A 23 17.15 27.12 -5.17
CA SER A 23 17.60 25.75 -5.31
C SER A 23 16.65 24.82 -4.59
N CYS A 24 16.24 23.81 -5.32
CA CYS A 24 15.48 22.64 -4.91
C CYS A 24 13.98 22.81 -4.79
N SER A 25 13.32 23.07 -5.89
CA SER A 25 12.07 22.37 -6.19
C SER A 25 12.42 21.12 -7.00
N ASP A 26 13.21 20.23 -6.41
CA ASP A 26 13.31 18.88 -6.91
C ASP A 26 12.05 18.16 -6.47
N ASP A 27 11.00 18.27 -7.26
CA ASP A 27 9.85 17.37 -7.27
C ASP A 27 10.27 15.98 -7.78
N ASN A 28 11.47 15.54 -7.39
CA ASN A 28 12.00 14.21 -7.65
C ASN A 28 11.28 13.20 -6.73
N ASN A 29 10.00 13.05 -6.95
CA ASN A 29 9.12 12.13 -6.24
C ASN A 29 9.35 10.67 -6.71
N CYS A 30 10.62 10.32 -6.94
CA CYS A 30 10.99 9.00 -7.42
C CYS A 30 10.81 7.89 -6.40
N SER A 31 10.80 8.22 -5.11
CA SER A 31 11.00 7.20 -4.08
C SER A 31 9.80 6.86 -3.22
N MET A 32 8.88 7.78 -2.98
CA MET A 32 7.84 7.54 -1.97
C MET A 32 6.41 7.80 -2.43
N GLY A 33 6.20 8.68 -3.38
CA GLY A 33 4.85 9.00 -3.90
C GLY A 33 4.42 8.18 -5.11
N GLY A 34 5.31 7.37 -5.67
CA GLY A 34 5.13 6.77 -6.99
C GLY A 34 5.16 5.23 -7.05
N ARG A 35 5.15 4.54 -5.92
CA ARG A 35 5.10 3.08 -5.97
C ARG A 35 3.69 2.59 -6.27
N ASP A 36 3.56 1.81 -7.33
CA ASP A 36 2.32 1.12 -7.63
C ASP A 36 1.93 0.15 -6.50
N MET A 37 0.68 0.22 -6.10
CA MET A 37 0.09 -0.61 -5.04
C MET A 37 -1.09 -1.39 -5.59
N ILE A 38 -1.41 -2.52 -4.97
CA ILE A 38 -2.68 -3.19 -5.18
C ILE A 38 -3.68 -2.73 -4.13
N ASN A 39 -4.80 -2.18 -4.59
CA ASN A 39 -5.83 -1.58 -3.75
C ASN A 39 -7.01 -2.55 -3.61
N GLY A 40 -7.31 -2.92 -2.38
CA GLY A 40 -8.38 -3.86 -2.05
C GLY A 40 -9.49 -3.22 -1.24
N SER A 41 -10.74 -3.61 -1.48
CA SER A 41 -11.88 -3.29 -0.63
C SER A 41 -12.48 -4.57 -0.05
N LEU A 42 -13.01 -4.47 1.16
CA LEU A 42 -13.49 -5.58 1.96
C LEU A 42 -15.01 -5.69 1.85
N PHE A 43 -15.46 -6.91 1.62
CA PHE A 43 -16.87 -7.25 1.49
C PHE A 43 -17.19 -8.51 2.28
N SER A 44 -18.46 -8.70 2.62
CA SER A 44 -19.00 -9.97 3.07
C SER A 44 -20.27 -10.31 2.28
N ILE A 45 -20.63 -11.59 2.27
CA ILE A 45 -21.85 -12.08 1.61
C ILE A 45 -22.82 -12.49 2.72
N GLU A 46 -23.97 -11.82 2.73
CA GLU A 46 -25.04 -12.14 3.67
C GLU A 46 -25.56 -13.56 3.43
N PRO A 47 -25.69 -14.40 4.47
CA PRO A 47 -26.02 -15.82 4.27
C PRO A 47 -27.44 -16.05 3.76
N VAL A 48 -28.40 -15.19 4.10
CA VAL A 48 -29.82 -15.32 3.72
C VAL A 48 -30.05 -14.86 2.28
N ASP A 49 -29.81 -13.58 2.01
CA ASP A 49 -30.15 -12.94 0.74
C ASP A 49 -29.04 -13.03 -0.31
N LYS A 50 -27.88 -13.60 0.07
CA LYS A 50 -26.70 -13.65 -0.78
C LYS A 50 -26.21 -12.26 -1.26
N LYS A 51 -26.63 -11.21 -0.59
CA LYS A 51 -26.28 -9.83 -0.91
C LYS A 51 -24.83 -9.56 -0.52
N VAL A 52 -24.08 -8.93 -1.43
CA VAL A 52 -22.74 -8.42 -1.15
C VAL A 52 -22.86 -7.09 -0.43
N ILE A 53 -22.30 -7.02 0.76
CA ILE A 53 -22.27 -5.82 1.60
C ILE A 53 -20.84 -5.40 1.87
N ASN A 54 -20.63 -4.10 2.08
CA ASN A 54 -19.33 -3.59 2.52
C ASN A 54 -19.01 -4.13 3.91
N ASP A 55 -17.81 -4.64 4.07
CA ASP A 55 -17.32 -5.13 5.36
C ASP A 55 -16.23 -4.23 5.93
N THR A 56 -16.04 -4.30 7.23
CA THR A 56 -15.04 -3.55 7.96
C THR A 56 -14.41 -4.44 9.02
N LEU A 57 -13.09 -4.56 9.00
CA LEU A 57 -12.35 -5.27 10.04
C LEU A 57 -12.05 -4.34 11.20
N ASP A 58 -12.31 -4.82 12.43
CA ASP A 58 -12.07 -4.03 13.64
C ASP A 58 -10.59 -3.71 13.84
N SER A 59 -9.72 -4.64 13.45
CA SER A 59 -8.27 -4.52 13.55
C SER A 59 -7.60 -5.41 12.52
N LEU A 60 -6.61 -4.88 11.83
CA LEU A 60 -5.81 -5.61 10.85
C LEU A 60 -4.33 -5.26 10.98
N THR A 61 -3.49 -6.28 11.05
CA THR A 61 -2.04 -6.19 10.81
C THR A 61 -1.71 -7.03 9.61
N VAL A 62 -0.96 -6.48 8.67
CA VAL A 62 -0.47 -7.22 7.50
C VAL A 62 1.04 -7.23 7.50
N THR A 63 1.62 -8.41 7.38
CA THR A 63 3.07 -8.60 7.26
C THR A 63 3.41 -9.32 5.97
N ALA A 64 4.63 -9.14 5.48
CA ALA A 64 5.14 -9.89 4.33
C ALA A 64 5.90 -11.13 4.82
N LEU A 65 5.55 -12.30 4.30
CA LEU A 65 6.25 -13.55 4.63
C LEU A 65 7.70 -13.51 4.13
N GLY A 66 8.63 -13.97 4.98
CA GLY A 66 10.06 -13.99 4.65
C GLY A 66 10.78 -12.65 4.79
N THR A 67 10.10 -11.66 5.36
CA THR A 67 10.69 -10.40 5.80
C THR A 67 10.09 -10.00 7.15
N ASP A 68 10.79 -9.19 7.93
CA ASP A 68 10.25 -8.66 9.19
C ASP A 68 9.40 -7.39 8.96
N SER A 69 8.97 -7.16 7.71
CA SER A 69 8.27 -5.94 7.33
C SER A 69 6.79 -6.00 7.71
N ILE A 70 6.37 -5.05 8.53
CA ILE A 70 4.97 -4.78 8.81
C ILE A 70 4.47 -3.77 7.79
N ILE A 71 3.50 -4.17 6.96
CA ILE A 71 2.92 -3.33 5.90
C ILE A 71 1.78 -2.50 6.46
N ILE A 72 0.91 -3.12 7.25
CA ILE A 72 -0.20 -2.48 7.95
C ILE A 72 -0.07 -2.83 9.44
N ASN A 73 0.00 -1.82 10.31
CA ASN A 73 0.20 -2.04 11.74
C ASN A 73 -1.07 -1.72 12.54
N ASN A 74 -1.78 -2.77 12.98
CA ASN A 74 -2.94 -2.69 13.88
C ASN A 74 -3.95 -1.60 13.48
N GLN A 75 -4.18 -1.43 12.19
CA GLN A 75 -5.12 -0.45 11.67
C GLN A 75 -6.54 -0.82 12.11
N LYS A 76 -7.29 0.17 12.57
CA LYS A 76 -8.67 0.00 13.05
C LYS A 76 -9.68 0.37 11.98
N LYS A 77 -10.85 -0.30 12.01
CA LYS A 77 -11.98 -0.04 11.11
C LYS A 77 -11.57 -0.06 9.63
N VAL A 78 -10.83 -1.10 9.25
CA VAL A 78 -10.31 -1.25 7.90
C VAL A 78 -11.41 -1.67 6.94
N HIS A 79 -11.66 -0.84 5.94
CA HIS A 79 -12.59 -1.12 4.84
C HIS A 79 -11.84 -1.23 3.50
N THR A 80 -10.79 -0.45 3.33
CA THR A 80 -9.90 -0.48 2.18
C THR A 80 -8.46 -0.62 2.63
N LEU A 81 -7.63 -1.15 1.76
CA LEU A 81 -6.20 -1.31 2.03
C LEU A 81 -5.39 -1.22 0.74
N SER A 82 -4.14 -0.79 0.87
CA SER A 82 -3.18 -0.73 -0.22
C SER A 82 -1.97 -1.58 0.15
N LEU A 83 -1.62 -2.49 -0.72
CA LEU A 83 -0.60 -3.50 -0.48
C LEU A 83 0.50 -3.42 -1.54
N PRO A 84 1.77 -3.39 -1.14
CA PRO A 84 2.89 -3.43 -2.07
C PRO A 84 3.12 -4.86 -2.58
N LEU A 85 3.62 -4.96 -3.80
CA LEU A 85 4.13 -6.19 -4.37
C LEU A 85 5.67 -6.19 -4.35
N ARG A 86 6.30 -7.36 -4.30
CA ARG A 86 7.76 -7.50 -4.38
C ARG A 86 8.27 -7.10 -5.76
N PHE A 87 9.38 -6.38 -5.82
CA PHE A 87 10.00 -6.00 -7.10
C PHE A 87 10.94 -7.07 -7.63
N THR A 88 11.56 -7.83 -6.75
CA THR A 88 12.59 -8.82 -7.08
C THR A 88 12.04 -10.22 -7.35
N GLU A 89 10.79 -10.46 -6.99
CA GLU A 89 10.13 -11.77 -7.10
C GLU A 89 8.78 -11.59 -7.78
N GLU A 90 8.29 -12.62 -8.44
CA GLU A 90 6.96 -12.64 -9.07
C GLU A 90 5.88 -13.23 -8.17
N VAL A 91 6.21 -13.48 -6.92
CA VAL A 91 5.27 -13.93 -5.89
C VAL A 91 5.42 -13.08 -4.64
N THR A 92 4.33 -12.50 -4.19
CA THR A 92 4.23 -11.80 -2.90
C THR A 92 3.33 -12.60 -1.96
N VAL A 93 3.84 -12.95 -0.78
CA VAL A 93 3.06 -13.66 0.24
C VAL A 93 2.79 -12.74 1.41
N LEU A 94 1.52 -12.54 1.72
CA LEU A 94 1.05 -11.62 2.75
C LEU A 94 0.31 -12.39 3.85
N LEU A 95 0.61 -12.04 5.10
CA LEU A 95 -0.03 -12.61 6.27
C LEU A 95 -1.00 -11.58 6.87
N PHE A 96 -2.26 -11.92 6.93
CA PHE A 96 -3.35 -11.10 7.46
C PHE A 96 -3.68 -11.53 8.87
N HIS A 97 -3.26 -10.75 9.87
CA HIS A 97 -3.50 -10.98 11.28
C HIS A 97 -4.70 -10.14 11.75
N TYR A 98 -5.77 -10.79 12.20
CA TYR A 98 -7.05 -10.13 12.53
C TYR A 98 -7.17 -9.66 13.99
N ASP A 99 -6.33 -10.13 14.87
CA ASP A 99 -6.23 -9.69 16.26
C ASP A 99 -4.85 -10.06 16.80
N TYR A 100 -3.83 -9.43 16.21
CA TYR A 100 -2.42 -9.79 16.40
C TYR A 100 -2.01 -9.87 17.87
N LYS A 101 -2.56 -8.99 18.72
CA LYS A 101 -2.20 -8.93 20.14
C LYS A 101 -2.81 -10.05 20.97
N ARG A 102 -4.05 -10.49 20.66
CA ARG A 102 -4.78 -11.46 21.45
C ARG A 102 -4.72 -12.87 20.88
N ARG A 103 -4.64 -12.98 19.55
CA ARG A 103 -4.68 -14.24 18.81
C ARG A 103 -3.65 -14.22 17.69
N PRO A 104 -2.36 -14.37 18.02
CA PRO A 104 -1.30 -14.33 17.03
C PRO A 104 -1.44 -15.40 15.93
N ASP A 105 -2.08 -16.54 16.26
CA ASP A 105 -2.31 -17.64 15.32
C ASP A 105 -3.52 -17.44 14.39
N TYR A 106 -4.25 -16.34 14.56
CA TYR A 106 -5.44 -16.04 13.77
C TYR A 106 -5.05 -15.29 12.50
N VAL A 107 -4.54 -16.03 11.51
CA VAL A 107 -3.86 -15.52 10.33
C VAL A 107 -4.37 -16.20 9.07
N ASP A 108 -4.71 -15.40 8.05
CA ASP A 108 -4.87 -15.88 6.69
C ASP A 108 -3.63 -15.55 5.87
N THR A 109 -3.24 -16.46 4.99
CA THR A 109 -2.11 -16.27 4.06
C THR A 109 -2.65 -15.99 2.67
N VAL A 110 -2.23 -14.88 2.08
CA VAL A 110 -2.59 -14.49 0.71
C VAL A 110 -1.36 -14.60 -0.18
N TYR A 111 -1.47 -15.38 -1.22
CA TYR A 111 -0.44 -15.53 -2.26
C TYR A 111 -0.86 -14.72 -3.47
N VAL A 112 -0.02 -13.79 -3.88
CA VAL A 112 -0.21 -12.95 -5.07
C VAL A 112 0.89 -13.28 -6.06
N GLU A 113 0.53 -13.96 -7.13
CA GLU A 113 1.40 -14.19 -8.28
C GLU A 113 1.24 -13.00 -9.22
N HIS A 114 2.35 -12.38 -9.59
CA HIS A 114 2.33 -11.16 -10.40
C HIS A 114 3.52 -11.12 -11.35
N LYS A 115 3.39 -10.41 -12.43
CA LYS A 115 4.47 -10.15 -13.38
C LYS A 115 5.08 -8.78 -13.10
N ASN A 116 6.40 -8.74 -13.01
CA ASN A 116 7.18 -7.52 -12.92
C ASN A 116 7.73 -7.15 -14.30
N THR A 117 7.40 -5.97 -14.79
CA THR A 117 7.88 -5.47 -16.08
C THR A 117 8.67 -4.19 -15.85
N PRO A 118 9.99 -4.20 -16.01
CA PRO A 118 10.80 -3.01 -15.85
C PRO A 118 10.47 -1.99 -16.95
N TYR A 119 10.39 -0.73 -16.57
CA TYR A 119 10.29 0.37 -17.52
C TYR A 119 11.12 1.57 -17.08
N PHE A 120 11.56 2.35 -18.05
CA PHE A 120 12.29 3.58 -17.79
C PHE A 120 11.29 4.68 -17.42
N GLN A 121 11.43 5.27 -16.26
CA GLN A 121 10.53 6.30 -15.77
C GLN A 121 10.99 7.70 -16.20
N SER A 122 12.23 8.07 -15.86
CA SER A 122 12.87 9.32 -16.25
C SER A 122 14.38 9.23 -16.06
N MET A 123 15.11 10.26 -16.49
CA MET A 123 16.58 10.31 -16.28
C MET A 123 16.94 10.40 -14.80
N GLU A 124 16.11 11.04 -14.01
CA GLU A 124 16.31 11.22 -12.55
C GLU A 124 15.91 9.97 -11.77
N CYS A 125 14.80 9.33 -12.14
CA CYS A 125 14.23 8.19 -11.45
C CYS A 125 14.78 6.83 -11.94
N GLY A 126 15.37 6.77 -13.12
CA GLY A 126 15.86 5.55 -13.70
C GLY A 126 14.77 4.55 -14.08
N TYR A 127 15.02 3.26 -13.80
CA TYR A 127 14.07 2.17 -14.04
C TYR A 127 13.22 1.88 -12.81
N THR A 128 11.94 1.60 -13.04
CA THR A 128 11.00 1.10 -12.04
C THR A 128 10.20 -0.09 -12.60
N MET A 129 9.28 -0.65 -11.81
CA MET A 129 8.52 -1.85 -12.18
C MET A 129 7.04 -1.53 -12.33
N LYS A 130 6.47 -1.87 -13.49
CA LYS A 130 5.02 -2.07 -13.62
C LYS A 130 4.69 -3.48 -13.17
N GLN A 131 3.69 -3.60 -12.32
CA GLN A 131 3.31 -4.88 -11.71
C GLN A 131 1.87 -5.24 -12.08
N ALA A 132 1.67 -6.46 -12.56
CA ALA A 132 0.34 -6.95 -12.94
C ALA A 132 0.05 -8.29 -12.27
N ILE A 133 -1.05 -8.37 -11.54
CA ILE A 133 -1.52 -9.58 -10.87
C ILE A 133 -1.88 -10.62 -11.94
N GLN A 134 -1.32 -11.81 -11.83
CA GLN A 134 -1.63 -12.97 -12.67
C GLN A 134 -2.65 -13.87 -11.98
N HIS A 135 -2.37 -14.20 -10.73
CA HIS A 135 -3.20 -15.07 -9.94
C HIS A 135 -3.17 -14.66 -8.46
N ILE A 136 -4.27 -14.90 -7.75
CA ILE A 136 -4.34 -14.66 -6.32
C ILE A 136 -5.11 -15.78 -5.64
N ARG A 137 -4.59 -16.26 -4.51
CA ARG A 137 -5.24 -17.31 -3.73
C ARG A 137 -5.09 -17.07 -2.24
N VAL A 138 -6.09 -17.50 -1.50
CA VAL A 138 -6.05 -17.56 -0.05
C VAL A 138 -5.57 -18.93 0.36
N GLY A 139 -4.50 -18.99 1.13
CA GLY A 139 -4.00 -20.23 1.74
C GLY A 139 -4.80 -20.54 2.99
N ASN A 140 -5.07 -21.81 3.19
CA ASN A 140 -5.65 -22.27 4.44
C ASN A 140 -4.63 -22.05 5.56
N GLY A 141 -4.96 -21.17 6.50
CA GLY A 141 -4.19 -20.99 7.72
C GLY A 141 -4.03 -22.34 8.44
N LYS A 142 -2.91 -22.55 9.12
CA LYS A 142 -2.63 -23.78 9.88
C LYS A 142 -3.62 -24.05 11.01
N VAL A 143 -4.45 -23.08 11.36
CA VAL A 143 -5.41 -23.17 12.47
C VAL A 143 -6.77 -23.64 11.95
N LYS A 144 -7.11 -24.88 12.23
CA LYS A 144 -8.42 -25.49 11.96
C LYS A 144 -9.54 -24.58 12.52
N GLY A 145 -10.35 -24.03 11.61
CA GLY A 145 -11.64 -23.42 12.00
C GLY A 145 -11.75 -21.90 11.89
N THR A 146 -10.72 -21.14 11.52
CA THR A 146 -10.75 -19.69 11.63
C THR A 146 -10.25 -18.89 10.44
N VAL A 147 -10.29 -19.47 9.22
CA VAL A 147 -10.09 -18.69 7.99
C VAL A 147 -11.21 -17.65 7.90
N ARG A 148 -10.86 -16.39 7.95
CA ARG A 148 -11.83 -15.29 7.84
C ARG A 148 -12.03 -14.85 6.40
N MET A 149 -10.97 -14.86 5.61
CA MET A 149 -11.04 -14.52 4.21
C MET A 149 -11.52 -15.73 3.42
N ASP A 150 -12.64 -15.58 2.74
CA ASP A 150 -13.27 -16.66 1.96
C ASP A 150 -12.69 -16.71 0.55
N SER A 151 -12.67 -15.55 -0.11
CA SER A 151 -12.20 -15.45 -1.49
C SER A 151 -11.72 -14.04 -1.84
N ILE A 152 -10.97 -13.95 -2.93
CA ILE A 152 -10.50 -12.69 -3.50
C ILE A 152 -10.82 -12.68 -5.00
N LYS A 153 -11.43 -11.60 -5.48
CA LYS A 153 -11.70 -11.38 -6.89
C LYS A 153 -10.82 -10.25 -7.42
N ILE A 154 -10.10 -10.53 -8.51
CA ILE A 154 -9.33 -9.53 -9.25
C ILE A 154 -10.33 -8.72 -10.11
N ILE A 155 -10.33 -7.39 -9.96
CA ILE A 155 -11.14 -6.44 -10.74
C ILE A 155 -10.27 -5.76 -11.79
N ASN A 156 -9.07 -5.31 -11.36
CA ASN A 156 -8.06 -4.72 -12.22
C ASN A 156 -6.71 -5.38 -11.88
N PRO A 157 -6.05 -6.05 -12.83
CA PRO A 157 -4.78 -6.71 -12.56
C PRO A 157 -3.61 -5.74 -12.36
N ASN A 158 -3.68 -4.53 -12.92
CA ASN A 158 -2.55 -3.60 -12.89
C ASN A 158 -2.49 -2.86 -11.56
N ALA A 159 -1.38 -3.00 -10.85
CA ALA A 159 -1.08 -2.17 -9.69
C ALA A 159 -1.03 -0.69 -10.12
N ASN A 160 -1.38 0.22 -9.22
CA ASN A 160 -1.52 1.63 -9.56
C ASN A 160 -1.28 2.54 -8.36
N ILE A 161 -0.96 3.81 -8.64
CA ILE A 161 -0.75 4.86 -7.64
C ILE A 161 -2.00 5.70 -7.36
N ASN A 162 -3.01 5.61 -8.22
CA ASN A 162 -4.19 6.47 -8.16
C ASN A 162 -5.34 5.94 -7.30
N GLY A 163 -5.11 4.83 -6.57
CA GLY A 163 -6.11 4.23 -5.69
C GLY A 163 -7.23 3.46 -6.41
N THR A 164 -7.10 3.22 -7.72
CA THR A 164 -8.08 2.40 -8.45
C THR A 164 -8.14 1.00 -7.86
N GLN A 165 -9.36 0.52 -7.58
CA GLN A 165 -9.58 -0.78 -6.96
C GLN A 165 -9.06 -1.92 -7.84
N ASN A 166 -8.18 -2.73 -7.28
CA ASN A 166 -7.64 -3.95 -7.89
C ASN A 166 -8.40 -5.20 -7.45
N LEU A 167 -8.76 -5.26 -6.16
CA LEU A 167 -9.26 -6.47 -5.52
C LEU A 167 -10.58 -6.22 -4.79
N LYS A 168 -11.48 -7.21 -4.86
CA LYS A 168 -12.57 -7.39 -3.91
C LYS A 168 -12.23 -8.59 -3.03
N MET A 169 -12.15 -8.35 -1.72
CA MET A 169 -11.82 -9.35 -0.72
C MET A 169 -13.08 -9.71 0.06
N PHE A 170 -13.49 -10.97 -0.01
CA PHE A 170 -14.70 -11.44 0.64
C PHE A 170 -14.36 -12.16 1.94
N PHE A 171 -15.01 -11.72 3.00
CA PHE A 171 -14.87 -12.28 4.34
C PHE A 171 -16.13 -13.02 4.73
N ARG A 172 -15.99 -14.01 5.59
CA ARG A 172 -17.15 -14.70 6.17
C ARG A 172 -18.01 -13.69 6.91
N PHE A 173 -19.27 -13.70 6.61
CA PHE A 173 -20.26 -12.83 7.25
C PHE A 173 -20.23 -13.03 8.77
N ARG A 174 -20.23 -11.93 9.47
CA ARG A 174 -20.40 -11.89 10.93
C ARG A 174 -21.66 -11.12 11.25
N ASP A 175 -22.57 -11.80 11.92
CA ASP A 175 -23.68 -11.12 12.54
C ASP A 175 -23.14 -10.23 13.66
N ARG A 176 -23.22 -8.92 13.49
CA ARG A 176 -22.79 -7.92 14.45
C ARG A 176 -23.88 -7.55 15.45
N THR A 177 -25.07 -8.14 15.32
CA THR A 177 -26.23 -7.83 16.15
C THR A 177 -26.21 -8.62 17.47
N VAL A 178 -25.27 -9.55 17.62
CA VAL A 178 -25.11 -10.32 18.87
C VAL A 178 -23.93 -9.75 19.65
N ASN A 179 -24.19 -8.74 20.47
CA ASN A 179 -23.36 -8.32 21.60
C ASN A 179 -24.20 -8.37 22.85
#